data_6f86ed4c078b4103ced9da053bf852a8
#
_entry.id   6f86ed4c078b4103ced9da053bf852a8
#
_cell.length_a   1.000
_cell.length_b   1.000
_cell.length_c   1.000
_cell.angle_alpha   90.00
_cell.angle_beta   90.00
_cell.angle_gamma   90.00
#
_symmetry.space_group_name_H-M   'P 1'
#
loop_
_entity.id
_entity.type
_entity.pdbx_description
1 polymer ?
#
loop_
_entity_poly.entity_id
_entity_poly.type
_entity_poly.pdbx_seq_one_letter_code
_entity_poly.pdbx_strand_id
1 'polypeptide(L)'
;MFRYIYRYRNKLNGKVYIGQTIDIERRKSEHLKDAERGTGFVFHRALRKYGIDCFDFDVLHVIEGDDEYSKLRADELEKKEIQCHRCLVPDGYNMANGGQGGDNGKFVRAWAHSEEGKQCIRERVERQKLVTYDKVCEVCGKAFVAHSNRAKFCSTKCRNVEYTLNHFDRDNYKVDAVCECCGSPFRADKYAVAQGKGRFCSRRCARVSRG
;
A
#
# COMPACT_ATOMS: atom_id res chain seq x y z
N MET A 1 25.89 12.70 -14.57
CA MET A 1 24.51 12.99 -14.12
C MET A 1 24.60 13.64 -12.75
N PHE A 2 23.65 14.52 -12.38
CA PHE A 2 23.63 15.16 -11.06
C PHE A 2 22.51 14.60 -10.22
N ARG A 3 22.71 14.52 -8.89
CA ARG A 3 21.70 14.22 -7.88
C ARG A 3 21.60 15.40 -6.94
N TYR A 4 20.38 15.73 -6.56
CA TYR A 4 20.07 16.89 -5.75
C TYR A 4 19.41 16.46 -4.46
N ILE A 5 19.85 16.97 -3.32
CA ILE A 5 19.11 16.96 -2.06
C ILE A 5 18.47 18.33 -1.93
N TYR A 6 17.15 18.37 -1.79
CA TYR A 6 16.39 19.60 -1.77
C TYR A 6 15.51 19.68 -0.53
N ARG A 7 15.12 20.89 -0.20
CA ARG A 7 14.28 21.23 0.94
C ARG A 7 13.08 22.06 0.51
N TYR A 8 11.90 21.72 1.03
CA TYR A 8 10.77 22.62 1.12
C TYR A 8 10.57 23.02 2.58
N ARG A 9 10.47 24.31 2.86
CA ARG A 9 10.17 24.85 4.19
C ARG A 9 8.87 25.65 4.14
N ASN A 10 7.91 25.26 4.95
CA ASN A 10 6.66 25.98 5.09
C ASN A 10 6.86 27.28 5.88
N LYS A 11 6.60 28.42 5.26
CA LYS A 11 6.76 29.78 5.84
C LYS A 11 5.85 30.03 7.04
N LEU A 12 4.69 29.34 7.09
CA LEU A 12 3.67 29.59 8.11
C LEU A 12 3.93 28.83 9.41
N ASN A 13 4.49 27.61 9.34
CA ASN A 13 4.66 26.75 10.51
C ASN A 13 6.09 26.21 10.69
N GLY A 14 7.01 26.59 9.81
CA GLY A 14 8.42 26.21 9.86
C GLY A 14 8.71 24.74 9.54
N LYS A 15 7.70 23.88 9.36
CA LYS A 15 7.89 22.47 9.07
C LYS A 15 8.58 22.25 7.72
N VAL A 16 9.43 21.23 7.67
CA VAL A 16 10.31 20.95 6.54
C VAL A 16 10.01 19.62 5.90
N TYR A 17 10.22 19.55 4.58
CA TYR A 17 10.32 18.32 3.80
C TYR A 17 11.68 18.27 3.12
N ILE A 18 12.38 17.15 3.23
CA ILE A 18 13.63 16.86 2.53
C ILE A 18 13.36 15.74 1.51
N GLY A 19 13.95 15.88 0.33
CA GLY A 19 13.87 14.83 -0.70
C GLY A 19 15.10 14.81 -1.58
N GLN A 20 15.25 13.74 -2.36
CA GLN A 20 16.29 13.62 -3.37
C GLN A 20 15.70 13.44 -4.77
N THR A 21 16.40 13.91 -5.78
CA THR A 21 16.02 13.74 -7.19
C THR A 21 17.23 13.88 -8.12
N ILE A 22 17.12 13.35 -9.32
CA ILE A 22 18.04 13.63 -10.44
C ILE A 22 17.53 14.75 -11.35
N ASP A 23 16.24 15.13 -11.21
CA ASP A 23 15.60 16.15 -12.01
C ASP A 23 14.65 16.98 -11.13
N ILE A 24 15.05 18.21 -10.84
CA ILE A 24 14.33 19.10 -9.91
C ILE A 24 12.99 19.52 -10.50
N GLU A 25 12.93 19.92 -11.78
CA GLU A 25 11.70 20.46 -12.37
C GLU A 25 10.64 19.36 -12.54
N ARG A 26 11.05 18.18 -12.99
CA ARG A 26 10.16 17.02 -13.01
C ARG A 26 9.63 16.71 -11.61
N ARG A 27 10.50 16.72 -10.59
CA ARG A 27 10.12 16.38 -9.21
C ARG A 27 9.17 17.41 -8.59
N LYS A 28 9.38 18.69 -8.84
CA LYS A 28 8.44 19.76 -8.44
C LYS A 28 7.06 19.54 -9.06
N SER A 29 7.02 19.25 -10.37
CA SER A 29 5.77 18.97 -11.08
C SER A 29 5.05 17.74 -10.51
N GLU A 30 5.77 16.67 -10.16
CA GLU A 30 5.20 15.48 -9.53
C GLU A 30 4.56 15.81 -8.18
N HIS A 31 5.24 16.56 -7.33
CA HIS A 31 4.71 16.98 -6.03
C HIS A 31 3.40 17.77 -6.17
N LEU A 32 3.33 18.70 -7.12
CA LEU A 32 2.13 19.49 -7.36
C LEU A 32 0.98 18.61 -7.89
N LYS A 33 1.25 17.75 -8.86
CA LYS A 33 0.24 16.80 -9.40
C LYS A 33 -0.30 15.86 -8.32
N ASP A 34 0.55 15.36 -7.43
CA ASP A 34 0.12 14.50 -6.33
C ASP A 34 -0.72 15.27 -5.29
N ALA A 35 -0.37 16.53 -5.04
CA ALA A 35 -1.16 17.41 -4.20
C ALA A 35 -2.56 17.66 -4.81
N GLU A 36 -2.66 18.00 -6.08
CA GLU A 36 -3.90 18.25 -6.81
C GLU A 36 -4.80 17.00 -6.86
N ARG A 37 -4.24 15.85 -7.18
CA ARG A 37 -4.97 14.56 -7.23
C ARG A 37 -5.49 14.11 -5.86
N GLY A 38 -5.05 14.75 -4.77
CA GLY A 38 -5.37 14.32 -3.42
C GLY A 38 -4.68 13.02 -3.02
N THR A 39 -3.72 12.57 -3.82
CA THR A 39 -2.83 11.43 -3.54
C THR A 39 -1.61 11.89 -2.74
N GLY A 40 -0.75 10.96 -2.37
CA GLY A 40 0.46 11.27 -1.64
C GLY A 40 0.27 11.42 -0.13
N PHE A 41 1.37 11.74 0.53
CA PHE A 41 1.48 11.71 2.00
C PHE A 41 1.38 13.10 2.63
N VAL A 42 1.91 13.26 3.82
CA VAL A 42 1.79 14.46 4.66
C VAL A 42 2.25 15.73 3.93
N PHE A 43 3.35 15.65 3.17
CA PHE A 43 3.88 16.79 2.42
C PHE A 43 2.90 17.27 1.32
N HIS A 44 2.35 16.35 0.50
CA HIS A 44 1.40 16.70 -0.57
C HIS A 44 0.09 17.28 -0.01
N ARG A 45 -0.33 16.82 1.17
CA ARG A 45 -1.48 17.42 1.89
C ARG A 45 -1.17 18.83 2.37
N ALA A 46 0.07 19.07 2.84
CA ALA A 46 0.49 20.40 3.24
C ALA A 46 0.55 21.35 2.03
N LEU A 47 1.07 20.91 0.88
CA LEU A 47 1.03 21.67 -0.37
C LEU A 47 -0.40 22.03 -0.77
N ARG A 48 -1.34 21.08 -0.69
CA ARG A 48 -2.75 21.35 -1.01
C ARG A 48 -3.41 22.30 -0.02
N LYS A 49 -3.07 22.21 1.27
CA LYS A 49 -3.66 23.04 2.33
C LYS A 49 -3.18 24.48 2.28
N TYR A 50 -1.87 24.68 2.08
CA TYR A 50 -1.24 26.00 2.23
C TYR A 50 -0.91 26.68 0.89
N GLY A 51 -0.92 25.94 -0.23
CA GLY A 51 -0.42 26.40 -1.53
C GLY A 51 1.11 26.36 -1.61
N ILE A 52 1.64 26.22 -2.84
CA ILE A 52 3.09 26.16 -3.08
C ILE A 52 3.80 27.46 -2.70
N ASP A 53 3.13 28.61 -2.85
CA ASP A 53 3.66 29.94 -2.55
C ASP A 53 4.00 30.12 -1.05
N CYS A 54 3.41 29.28 -0.19
CA CYS A 54 3.72 29.23 1.23
C CYS A 54 4.98 28.42 1.55
N PHE A 55 5.70 27.92 0.55
CA PHE A 55 6.91 27.13 0.76
C PHE A 55 8.13 27.78 0.11
N ASP A 56 9.22 27.89 0.87
CA ASP A 56 10.55 28.13 0.32
C ASP A 56 11.12 26.84 -0.22
N PHE A 57 11.82 26.92 -1.35
CA PHE A 57 12.51 25.79 -1.97
C PHE A 57 14.01 26.07 -2.05
N ASP A 58 14.83 25.15 -1.54
CA ASP A 58 16.29 25.25 -1.59
C ASP A 58 16.90 23.93 -2.05
N VAL A 59 17.98 24.01 -2.81
CA VAL A 59 18.88 22.89 -3.10
C VAL A 59 19.98 22.89 -2.03
N LEU A 60 20.04 21.86 -1.20
CA LEU A 60 21.00 21.74 -0.12
C LEU A 60 22.33 21.14 -0.57
N HIS A 61 22.26 20.11 -1.42
CA HIS A 61 23.43 19.42 -1.95
C HIS A 61 23.26 19.08 -3.42
N VAL A 62 24.38 19.16 -4.16
CA VAL A 62 24.51 18.69 -5.53
C VAL A 62 25.63 17.64 -5.56
N ILE A 63 25.33 16.45 -6.03
CA ILE A 63 26.25 15.31 -6.09
C ILE A 63 26.42 14.96 -7.56
N GLU A 64 27.67 15.02 -8.04
CA GLU A 64 28.01 14.60 -9.40
C GLU A 64 28.26 13.08 -9.44
N GLY A 65 27.79 12.44 -10.50
CA GLY A 65 27.92 11.01 -10.75
C GLY A 65 26.57 10.34 -10.96
N ASP A 66 26.60 9.12 -11.50
CA ASP A 66 25.43 8.24 -11.63
C ASP A 66 25.74 6.79 -11.23
N ASP A 67 26.91 6.56 -10.67
CA ASP A 67 27.38 5.31 -10.12
C ASP A 67 26.72 4.96 -8.76
N GLU A 68 27.01 3.78 -8.27
CA GLU A 68 26.47 3.30 -6.98
C GLU A 68 26.98 4.15 -5.81
N TYR A 69 28.21 4.65 -5.88
CA TYR A 69 28.76 5.51 -4.83
C TYR A 69 28.01 6.83 -4.71
N SER A 70 27.70 7.49 -5.83
CA SER A 70 26.92 8.73 -5.83
C SER A 70 25.49 8.54 -5.31
N LYS A 71 24.88 7.38 -5.55
CA LYS A 71 23.58 7.01 -4.98
C LYS A 71 23.65 6.84 -3.47
N LEU A 72 24.61 6.06 -2.98
CA LEU A 72 24.82 5.85 -1.54
C LEU A 72 25.09 7.18 -0.83
N ARG A 73 25.89 8.03 -1.45
CA ARG A 73 26.20 9.37 -0.92
C ARG A 73 24.96 10.26 -0.83
N ALA A 74 24.08 10.21 -1.85
CA ALA A 74 22.82 10.93 -1.82
C ALA A 74 21.89 10.42 -0.71
N ASP A 75 21.78 9.10 -0.54
CA ASP A 75 20.99 8.49 0.52
C ASP A 75 21.48 8.86 1.93
N GLU A 76 22.80 8.90 2.13
CA GLU A 76 23.40 9.35 3.40
C GLU A 76 23.11 10.81 3.69
N LEU A 77 23.28 11.69 2.69
CA LEU A 77 23.02 13.11 2.83
C LEU A 77 21.55 13.40 3.08
N GLU A 78 20.64 12.73 2.36
CA GLU A 78 19.19 12.84 2.62
C GLU A 78 18.87 12.48 4.07
N LYS A 79 19.35 11.32 4.55
CA LYS A 79 19.15 10.88 5.94
C LYS A 79 19.70 11.90 6.95
N LYS A 80 20.89 12.42 6.70
CA LYS A 80 21.52 13.43 7.55
C LYS A 80 20.68 14.70 7.62
N GLU A 81 20.22 15.21 6.47
CA GLU A 81 19.39 16.42 6.42
C GLU A 81 18.03 16.22 7.08
N ILE A 82 17.41 15.04 6.92
CA ILE A 82 16.16 14.70 7.62
C ILE A 82 16.34 14.75 9.13
N GLN A 83 17.45 14.23 9.65
CA GLN A 83 17.76 14.27 11.09
C GLN A 83 18.09 15.69 11.57
N CYS A 84 18.96 16.42 10.84
CA CYS A 84 19.36 17.80 11.20
C CYS A 84 18.15 18.72 11.26
N HIS A 85 17.24 18.62 10.31
CA HIS A 85 16.05 19.46 10.25
C HIS A 85 14.88 18.92 11.09
N ARG A 86 15.02 17.76 11.75
CA ARG A 86 13.96 17.09 12.53
C ARG A 86 12.62 17.02 11.78
N CYS A 87 12.72 16.74 10.47
CA CYS A 87 11.57 16.87 9.58
C CYS A 87 10.72 15.59 9.43
N LEU A 88 10.92 14.59 10.32
CA LEU A 88 9.99 13.46 10.42
C LEU A 88 8.65 13.90 11.02
N VAL A 89 7.57 13.24 10.57
CA VAL A 89 6.26 13.44 11.21
C VAL A 89 6.30 13.00 12.69
N PRO A 90 5.65 13.73 13.62
CA PRO A 90 4.73 14.87 13.37
C PRO A 90 5.41 16.23 13.22
N ASP A 91 6.73 16.36 13.48
CA ASP A 91 7.45 17.64 13.56
C ASP A 91 7.74 18.23 12.17
N GLY A 92 7.78 17.42 11.13
CA GLY A 92 7.97 17.80 9.74
C GLY A 92 7.05 17.04 8.79
N TYR A 93 7.46 16.94 7.53
CA TYR A 93 6.66 16.34 6.46
C TYR A 93 7.22 15.02 5.92
N ASN A 94 8.40 14.58 6.37
CA ASN A 94 8.98 13.30 5.97
C ASN A 94 8.34 12.14 6.73
N MET A 95 7.97 11.08 6.00
CA MET A 95 7.35 9.87 6.57
C MET A 95 8.38 8.78 6.88
N ALA A 96 9.63 8.95 6.42
CA ALA A 96 10.73 8.01 6.60
C ALA A 96 12.07 8.74 6.72
N ASN A 97 13.09 8.03 7.22
CA ASN A 97 14.45 8.55 7.41
C ASN A 97 15.25 8.76 6.11
N GLY A 98 14.61 8.68 4.92
CA GLY A 98 15.29 8.82 3.63
C GLY A 98 15.99 7.55 3.15
N GLY A 99 16.56 7.62 1.95
CA GLY A 99 17.18 6.51 1.25
C GLY A 99 16.18 5.66 0.43
N GLN A 100 16.67 5.02 -0.64
CA GLN A 100 15.84 4.13 -1.45
C GLN A 100 15.50 2.86 -0.65
N GLY A 101 14.21 2.63 -0.39
CA GLY A 101 13.73 1.40 0.23
C GLY A 101 13.72 1.38 1.75
N GLY A 102 13.81 2.53 2.43
CA GLY A 102 13.59 2.57 3.88
C GLY A 102 12.25 1.96 4.28
N ASP A 103 12.20 1.24 5.42
CA ASP A 103 10.96 0.67 5.97
C ASP A 103 9.98 1.79 6.36
N ASN A 104 9.25 2.27 5.36
CA ASN A 104 8.21 3.28 5.53
C ASN A 104 7.02 2.74 6.33
N GLY A 105 6.87 1.42 6.45
CA GLY A 105 5.73 0.78 7.09
C GLY A 105 5.62 1.13 8.57
N LYS A 106 6.73 1.26 9.29
CA LYS A 106 6.74 1.64 10.71
C LYS A 106 6.27 3.08 10.91
N PHE A 107 6.80 4.03 10.13
CA PHE A 107 6.42 5.44 10.21
C PHE A 107 5.00 5.69 9.70
N VAL A 108 4.61 5.02 8.60
CA VAL A 108 3.23 5.09 8.08
C VAL A 108 2.23 4.59 9.13
N ARG A 109 2.53 3.48 9.82
CA ARG A 109 1.68 2.98 10.92
C ARG A 109 1.64 3.97 12.09
N ALA A 110 2.78 4.46 12.55
CA ALA A 110 2.84 5.43 13.65
C ALA A 110 2.05 6.70 13.32
N TRP A 111 2.20 7.23 12.10
CA TRP A 111 1.42 8.38 11.64
C TRP A 111 -0.08 8.06 11.57
N ALA A 112 -0.47 6.90 11.03
CA ALA A 112 -1.88 6.51 10.94
C ALA A 112 -2.56 6.41 12.32
N HIS A 113 -1.80 6.12 13.38
CA HIS A 113 -2.26 6.09 14.77
C HIS A 113 -2.21 7.46 15.47
N SER A 114 -1.54 8.47 14.91
CA SER A 114 -1.58 9.84 15.45
C SER A 114 -2.96 10.47 15.25
N GLU A 115 -3.29 11.49 16.05
CA GLU A 115 -4.57 12.21 15.89
C GLU A 115 -4.70 12.85 14.52
N GLU A 116 -3.62 13.41 14.00
CA GLU A 116 -3.56 14.00 12.65
C GLU A 116 -3.80 12.95 11.55
N GLY A 117 -3.19 11.77 11.67
CA GLY A 117 -3.38 10.64 10.76
C GLY A 117 -4.82 10.11 10.81
N LYS A 118 -5.37 9.91 11.99
CA LYS A 118 -6.76 9.47 12.20
C LYS A 118 -7.77 10.49 11.63
N GLN A 119 -7.55 11.77 11.85
CA GLN A 119 -8.39 12.82 11.28
C GLN A 119 -8.35 12.79 9.75
N CYS A 120 -7.17 12.67 9.16
CA CYS A 120 -7.01 12.53 7.72
C CYS A 120 -7.76 11.34 7.13
N ILE A 121 -7.66 10.18 7.81
CA ILE A 121 -8.37 8.97 7.38
C ILE A 121 -9.89 9.22 7.46
N ARG A 122 -10.39 9.82 8.55
CA ARG A 122 -11.81 10.19 8.69
C ARG A 122 -12.28 11.10 7.55
N GLU A 123 -11.57 12.20 7.29
CA GLU A 123 -11.92 13.16 6.24
C GLU A 123 -11.90 12.52 4.83
N ARG A 124 -10.96 11.59 4.58
CA ARG A 124 -10.91 10.84 3.32
C ARG A 124 -12.10 9.90 3.18
N VAL A 125 -12.46 9.19 4.25
CA VAL A 125 -13.60 8.28 4.28
C VAL A 125 -14.91 9.06 4.07
N GLU A 126 -15.08 10.21 4.74
CA GLU A 126 -16.26 11.05 4.55
C GLU A 126 -16.39 11.56 3.10
N ARG A 127 -15.28 12.03 2.51
CA ARG A 127 -15.29 12.43 1.08
C ARG A 127 -15.65 11.29 0.13
N GLN A 128 -15.18 10.07 0.43
CA GLN A 128 -15.54 8.90 -0.37
C GLN A 128 -17.02 8.52 -0.23
N LYS A 129 -17.64 8.75 0.93
CA LYS A 129 -19.06 8.51 1.15
C LYS A 129 -19.98 9.47 0.38
N LEU A 130 -19.48 10.68 0.05
CA LEU A 130 -20.26 11.68 -0.69
C LEU A 130 -20.47 11.31 -2.17
N VAL A 131 -19.60 10.46 -2.74
CA VAL A 131 -19.74 10.01 -4.12
C VAL A 131 -20.43 8.64 -4.12
N THR A 132 -21.62 8.61 -4.69
CA THR A 132 -22.42 7.39 -4.80
C THR A 132 -22.72 7.08 -6.27
N TYR A 133 -22.89 5.81 -6.57
CA TYR A 133 -23.20 5.30 -7.90
C TYR A 133 -24.36 4.30 -7.79
N ASP A 134 -25.43 4.54 -8.56
CA ASP A 134 -26.51 3.57 -8.71
C ASP A 134 -26.03 2.42 -9.59
N LYS A 135 -26.08 1.21 -9.08
CA LYS A 135 -25.59 0.00 -9.72
C LYS A 135 -26.62 -1.13 -9.65
N VAL A 136 -26.51 -2.05 -10.57
CA VAL A 136 -27.26 -3.32 -10.54
C VAL A 136 -26.25 -4.45 -10.28
N CYS A 137 -26.58 -5.31 -9.34
CA CYS A 137 -25.70 -6.43 -8.96
C CYS A 137 -25.64 -7.48 -10.07
N GLU A 138 -24.44 -7.79 -10.55
CA GLU A 138 -24.22 -8.77 -11.63
C GLU A 138 -24.67 -10.21 -11.25
N VAL A 139 -24.84 -10.52 -9.97
CA VAL A 139 -25.21 -11.86 -9.48
C VAL A 139 -26.72 -11.98 -9.22
N CYS A 140 -27.31 -11.02 -8.50
CA CYS A 140 -28.70 -11.14 -8.04
C CYS A 140 -29.66 -10.15 -8.71
N GLY A 141 -29.20 -9.30 -9.60
CA GLY A 141 -30.01 -8.30 -10.33
C GLY A 141 -30.58 -7.17 -9.47
N LYS A 142 -30.30 -7.11 -8.16
CA LYS A 142 -30.82 -6.06 -7.28
C LYS A 142 -30.09 -4.75 -7.52
N ALA A 143 -30.84 -3.65 -7.58
CA ALA A 143 -30.27 -2.30 -7.54
C ALA A 143 -29.63 -2.04 -6.16
N PHE A 144 -28.50 -1.35 -6.13
CA PHE A 144 -27.81 -0.95 -4.90
C PHE A 144 -26.99 0.31 -5.13
N VAL A 145 -26.75 1.04 -4.05
CA VAL A 145 -25.89 2.22 -4.04
C VAL A 145 -24.47 1.82 -3.64
N ALA A 146 -23.51 2.17 -4.48
CA ALA A 146 -22.09 1.89 -4.28
C ALA A 146 -21.28 3.16 -4.06
N HIS A 147 -20.24 3.12 -3.24
CA HIS A 147 -19.26 4.21 -3.06
C HIS A 147 -18.05 4.09 -4.00
N SER A 148 -18.11 3.19 -4.98
CA SER A 148 -17.08 3.01 -6.00
C SER A 148 -17.71 2.69 -7.34
N ASN A 149 -17.24 3.35 -8.39
CA ASN A 149 -17.69 3.05 -9.76
C ASN A 149 -17.30 1.64 -10.22
N ARG A 150 -16.35 0.99 -9.57
CA ARG A 150 -15.91 -0.39 -9.87
C ARG A 150 -16.72 -1.48 -9.16
N ALA A 151 -17.67 -1.10 -8.29
CA ALA A 151 -18.48 -2.06 -7.57
C ALA A 151 -19.42 -2.80 -8.53
N LYS A 152 -19.39 -4.13 -8.49
CA LYS A 152 -20.17 -5.04 -9.32
C LYS A 152 -21.24 -5.79 -8.52
N PHE A 153 -21.08 -5.91 -7.21
CA PHE A 153 -21.89 -6.74 -6.33
C PHE A 153 -22.46 -5.94 -5.17
N CYS A 154 -23.73 -6.18 -4.87
CA CYS A 154 -24.44 -5.52 -3.77
C CYS A 154 -23.97 -5.98 -2.38
N SER A 155 -23.27 -7.09 -2.28
CA SER A 155 -22.84 -7.68 -1.01
C SER A 155 -21.64 -8.60 -1.18
N THR A 156 -20.95 -8.87 -0.06
CA THR A 156 -19.88 -9.89 0.00
C THR A 156 -20.41 -11.27 -0.37
N LYS A 157 -21.67 -11.58 -0.06
CA LYS A 157 -22.30 -12.85 -0.42
C LYS A 157 -22.39 -13.03 -1.94
N CYS A 158 -22.85 -12.01 -2.67
CA CYS A 158 -22.90 -12.06 -4.13
C CYS A 158 -21.50 -12.14 -4.74
N ARG A 159 -20.53 -11.39 -4.23
CA ARG A 159 -19.14 -11.48 -4.68
C ARG A 159 -18.55 -12.87 -4.48
N ASN A 160 -18.84 -13.53 -3.35
CA ASN A 160 -18.35 -14.87 -3.08
C ASN A 160 -19.03 -15.92 -3.98
N VAL A 161 -20.32 -15.74 -4.31
CA VAL A 161 -21.02 -16.60 -5.28
C VAL A 161 -20.36 -16.50 -6.66
N GLU A 162 -20.09 -15.28 -7.15
CA GLU A 162 -19.40 -15.06 -8.43
C GLU A 162 -17.99 -15.66 -8.42
N TYR A 163 -17.23 -15.42 -7.36
CA TYR A 163 -15.90 -16.01 -7.20
C TYR A 163 -15.94 -17.53 -7.24
N THR A 164 -16.92 -18.15 -6.54
CA THR A 164 -17.08 -19.61 -6.52
C THR A 164 -17.45 -20.16 -7.90
N LEU A 165 -18.36 -19.49 -8.63
CA LEU A 165 -18.76 -19.91 -9.97
C LEU A 165 -17.62 -19.83 -11.00
N ASN A 166 -16.79 -18.79 -10.93
CA ASN A 166 -15.75 -18.52 -11.93
C ASN A 166 -14.37 -19.11 -11.58
N HIS A 167 -14.10 -19.41 -10.31
CA HIS A 167 -12.79 -19.84 -9.86
C HIS A 167 -12.76 -21.21 -9.17
N PHE A 168 -13.92 -21.78 -8.86
CA PHE A 168 -14.02 -23.02 -8.10
C PHE A 168 -14.54 -24.16 -8.98
N ASP A 169 -13.69 -24.63 -9.88
CA ASP A 169 -13.86 -25.96 -10.45
C ASP A 169 -13.40 -26.98 -9.39
N ARG A 170 -14.37 -27.50 -8.62
CA ARG A 170 -14.11 -28.48 -7.55
C ARG A 170 -13.38 -29.71 -8.05
N ASP A 171 -13.52 -30.05 -9.31
CA ASP A 171 -12.90 -31.24 -9.88
C ASP A 171 -11.45 -31.02 -10.25
N ASN A 172 -11.04 -29.79 -10.58
CA ASN A 172 -9.64 -29.45 -10.83
C ASN A 172 -8.75 -29.36 -9.58
N TYR A 173 -9.35 -29.26 -8.39
CA TYR A 173 -8.60 -29.21 -7.12
C TYR A 173 -8.46 -30.56 -6.42
N LYS A 174 -9.09 -31.62 -6.95
CA LYS A 174 -9.02 -32.94 -6.36
C LYS A 174 -8.38 -33.95 -7.31
N VAL A 175 -7.55 -34.80 -6.76
CA VAL A 175 -6.91 -35.94 -7.44
C VAL A 175 -7.35 -37.24 -6.79
N ASP A 176 -7.41 -38.28 -7.59
CA ASP A 176 -7.71 -39.62 -7.08
C ASP A 176 -6.50 -40.11 -6.26
N ALA A 177 -6.76 -40.60 -5.07
CA ALA A 177 -5.79 -41.10 -4.14
C ALA A 177 -6.30 -42.37 -3.43
N VAL A 178 -5.41 -43.18 -2.92
CA VAL A 178 -5.71 -44.38 -2.13
C VAL A 178 -5.33 -44.12 -0.68
N CYS A 179 -6.24 -44.45 0.25
CA CYS A 179 -6.00 -44.26 1.67
C CYS A 179 -4.96 -45.22 2.19
N GLU A 180 -3.88 -44.71 2.76
CA GLU A 180 -2.78 -45.54 3.31
C GLU A 180 -3.18 -46.38 4.54
N CYS A 181 -4.30 -46.06 5.18
CA CYS A 181 -4.79 -46.82 6.34
C CYS A 181 -5.77 -47.94 5.97
N CYS A 182 -6.75 -47.66 5.06
CA CYS A 182 -7.82 -48.62 4.77
C CYS A 182 -7.87 -49.06 3.30
N GLY A 183 -6.96 -48.57 2.46
CA GLY A 183 -6.90 -48.97 1.03
C GLY A 183 -8.03 -48.43 0.17
N SER A 184 -9.00 -47.68 0.73
CA SER A 184 -10.15 -47.18 -0.03
C SER A 184 -9.77 -46.02 -0.96
N PRO A 185 -10.25 -45.96 -2.18
CA PRO A 185 -10.08 -44.83 -3.08
C PRO A 185 -10.85 -43.60 -2.54
N PHE A 186 -10.27 -42.42 -2.66
CA PHE A 186 -10.92 -41.16 -2.30
C PHE A 186 -10.35 -40.00 -3.10
N ARG A 187 -11.06 -38.89 -3.15
CA ARG A 187 -10.59 -37.67 -3.82
C ARG A 187 -9.89 -36.75 -2.83
N ALA A 188 -8.58 -36.62 -2.96
CA ALA A 188 -7.73 -35.78 -2.12
C ALA A 188 -7.53 -34.38 -2.72
N ASP A 189 -7.25 -33.41 -1.87
CA ASP A 189 -6.85 -32.06 -2.31
C ASP A 189 -5.48 -32.11 -3.01
N LYS A 190 -5.40 -31.59 -4.22
CA LYS A 190 -4.19 -31.62 -5.07
C LYS A 190 -2.97 -30.98 -4.40
N TYR A 191 -3.17 -29.84 -3.73
CA TYR A 191 -2.08 -29.14 -3.06
C TYR A 191 -1.66 -29.82 -1.77
N ALA A 192 -2.62 -30.44 -1.05
CA ALA A 192 -2.30 -31.25 0.12
C ALA A 192 -1.45 -32.47 -0.26
N VAL A 193 -1.79 -33.15 -1.36
CA VAL A 193 -1.03 -34.28 -1.89
C VAL A 193 0.39 -33.83 -2.29
N ALA A 194 0.53 -32.72 -3.00
CA ALA A 194 1.83 -32.16 -3.41
C ALA A 194 2.72 -31.81 -2.21
N GLN A 195 2.16 -31.53 -1.03
CA GLN A 195 2.87 -31.28 0.22
C GLN A 195 3.09 -32.53 1.08
N GLY A 196 2.84 -33.73 0.55
CA GLY A 196 2.90 -34.99 1.31
C GLY A 196 1.78 -35.17 2.35
N LYS A 197 0.71 -34.35 2.24
CA LYS A 197 -0.52 -34.42 3.03
C LYS A 197 -1.63 -35.08 2.17
N GLY A 198 -2.82 -35.31 2.74
CA GLY A 198 -3.92 -35.94 1.97
C GLY A 198 -3.76 -37.43 1.79
N ARG A 199 -3.10 -38.13 2.72
CA ARG A 199 -2.80 -39.58 2.71
C ARG A 199 -3.99 -40.45 3.18
N PHE A 200 -4.99 -39.86 3.84
CA PHE A 200 -6.08 -40.57 4.50
C PHE A 200 -7.44 -40.07 4.06
N CYS A 201 -8.37 -41.00 3.82
CA CYS A 201 -9.73 -40.68 3.39
C CYS A 201 -10.59 -40.01 4.48
N SER A 202 -10.21 -40.14 5.75
CA SER A 202 -10.95 -39.63 6.90
C SER A 202 -10.05 -39.31 8.09
N ARG A 203 -10.58 -38.48 9.03
CA ARG A 203 -9.92 -38.23 10.31
C ARG A 203 -9.72 -39.48 11.15
N ARG A 204 -10.62 -40.49 11.01
CA ARG A 204 -10.52 -41.78 11.68
C ARG A 204 -9.27 -42.54 11.19
N CYS A 205 -9.11 -42.67 9.87
CA CYS A 205 -7.95 -43.30 9.27
C CYS A 205 -6.63 -42.58 9.64
N ALA A 206 -6.64 -41.26 9.67
CA ALA A 206 -5.49 -40.47 10.08
C ALA A 206 -5.10 -40.65 11.57
N ARG A 207 -6.06 -40.96 12.45
CA ARG A 207 -5.78 -41.25 13.87
C ARG A 207 -5.20 -42.68 14.04
N VAL A 208 -5.81 -43.67 13.38
CA VAL A 208 -5.36 -45.06 13.43
C VAL A 208 -3.92 -45.24 12.93
N SER A 209 -3.53 -44.45 11.93
CA SER A 209 -2.17 -44.51 11.38
C SER A 209 -1.10 -43.81 12.23
N ARG A 210 -1.48 -43.09 13.29
CA ARG A 210 -0.56 -42.35 14.20
C ARG A 210 -0.35 -43.06 15.55
N GLY A 211 -1.14 -44.09 15.87
CA GLY A 211 -1.04 -44.92 17.06
C GLY A 211 -0.36 -46.22 16.75
#